data_f243b6fa39fcee62870be441ee3eb4f2
#
_entry.id   f243b6fa39fcee62870be441ee3eb4f2
#
_cell.length_a   1.000
_cell.length_b   1.000
_cell.length_c   1.000
_cell.angle_alpha   90.00
_cell.angle_beta   90.00
_cell.angle_gamma   90.00
#
_symmetry.space_group_name_H-M   'P 1'
#
loop_
_entity.id
_entity.type
_entity.pdbx_description
1 polymer ?
#
loop_
_entity_poly.entity_id
_entity_poly.type
_entity_poly.pdbx_seq_one_letter_code
_entity_poly.pdbx_strand_id
1 'polypeptide(L)'
;MYKRQSDDSTELNANLALEIDYIVAPPRMAYYLEYSTKIYSVYLKYIAPEDIFPYSIDEVFVDATNYLNTYQMTARELAMTMIQDVLKTTGITATAGIGTNMYLCKIAMDIVAKHIEPDKDGVRIAELDEMSYRRQLWNHRPLTDFWRVGKGYAKKLEEHGLFTMGDIARCSIGKSNELYNEELLYKLFGINAELLIDHAWGYEPCTMEQVKAYKPETNSVCSGQVLHCPYDFDKAKLVVKEMTDLMVLDLVDKRLVTDQIVLTVGYDIENLTDPDRSRKYKGDVTIDRYGRRVPKHAHGTTTVSYTHLRAHETRHDL
;
A
#
# COMPACT_ATOMS: atom_id res chain seq x y z
N MET A 1 24.17 -10.58 31.24
CA MET A 1 23.43 -11.83 31.47
C MET A 1 22.66 -12.12 30.20
N TYR A 2 22.94 -13.19 29.47
CA TYR A 2 22.20 -13.52 28.25
C TYR A 2 20.78 -13.94 28.65
N LYS A 3 19.79 -13.26 28.09
CA LYS A 3 18.39 -13.67 28.23
C LYS A 3 18.11 -14.87 27.33
N ARG A 4 17.21 -15.74 27.76
CA ARG A 4 16.70 -16.83 26.92
C ARG A 4 15.85 -16.22 25.80
N GLN A 5 16.02 -16.70 24.57
CA GLN A 5 15.33 -16.18 23.41
C GLN A 5 13.99 -16.89 23.19
N SER A 6 13.02 -16.15 22.64
CA SER A 6 11.77 -16.66 22.09
C SER A 6 11.33 -15.81 20.92
N ASP A 7 10.67 -16.40 19.94
CA ASP A 7 10.00 -15.74 18.82
C ASP A 7 8.47 -15.69 19.01
N ASP A 8 7.97 -16.28 20.10
CA ASP A 8 6.56 -16.23 20.44
C ASP A 8 6.22 -14.92 21.19
N SER A 9 5.36 -14.10 20.58
CA SER A 9 4.93 -12.83 21.18
C SER A 9 4.19 -12.99 22.50
N THR A 10 3.49 -14.10 22.69
CA THR A 10 2.76 -14.40 23.93
C THR A 10 3.74 -14.71 25.07
N GLU A 11 4.77 -15.51 24.79
CA GLU A 11 5.84 -15.78 25.76
C GLU A 11 6.65 -14.54 26.10
N LEU A 12 7.00 -13.73 25.10
CA LEU A 12 7.75 -12.48 25.30
C LEU A 12 6.97 -11.48 26.17
N ASN A 13 5.67 -11.37 25.95
CA ASN A 13 4.81 -10.49 26.75
C ASN A 13 4.57 -11.02 28.18
N ALA A 14 4.57 -12.34 28.37
CA ALA A 14 4.36 -12.95 29.67
C ALA A 14 5.61 -13.04 30.54
N ASN A 15 6.80 -12.99 29.95
CA ASN A 15 8.06 -13.22 30.66
C ASN A 15 9.16 -12.22 30.26
N LEU A 16 9.40 -11.21 31.10
CA LEU A 16 10.42 -10.19 30.90
C LEU A 16 11.88 -10.72 30.92
N ALA A 17 12.10 -11.98 31.29
CA ALA A 17 13.41 -12.64 31.21
C ALA A 17 13.71 -13.17 29.81
N LEU A 18 12.73 -13.17 28.92
CA LEU A 18 12.90 -13.51 27.49
C LEU A 18 13.21 -12.25 26.68
N GLU A 19 13.87 -12.46 25.56
CA GLU A 19 14.08 -11.40 24.53
C GLU A 19 14.00 -12.03 23.14
N ILE A 20 13.68 -11.21 22.16
CA ILE A 20 13.80 -11.58 20.75
C ILE A 20 15.18 -11.15 20.24
N ASP A 21 15.86 -12.02 19.52
CA ASP A 21 17.07 -11.70 18.77
C ASP A 21 16.86 -12.01 17.29
N TYR A 22 17.28 -11.09 16.42
CA TYR A 22 17.13 -11.23 14.98
C TYR A 22 18.22 -10.45 14.23
N ILE A 23 18.53 -10.92 13.05
CA ILE A 23 19.46 -10.27 12.15
C ILE A 23 18.68 -9.38 11.17
N VAL A 24 18.99 -8.10 11.18
CA VAL A 24 18.42 -7.15 10.22
C VAL A 24 19.22 -7.22 8.92
N ALA A 25 18.62 -7.80 7.87
CA ALA A 25 19.21 -7.81 6.54
C ALA A 25 18.92 -6.49 5.81
N PRO A 26 19.92 -5.82 5.23
CA PRO A 26 19.69 -4.64 4.43
C PRO A 26 18.82 -4.96 3.20
N PRO A 27 17.82 -4.12 2.87
CA PRO A 27 17.00 -4.32 1.68
C PRO A 27 17.83 -4.13 0.39
N ARG A 28 17.55 -4.96 -0.62
CA ARG A 28 18.23 -4.94 -1.93
C ARG A 28 17.21 -4.67 -3.03
N MET A 29 16.71 -3.45 -3.11
CA MET A 29 15.60 -3.07 -4.00
C MET A 29 15.87 -3.41 -5.48
N ALA A 30 17.09 -3.16 -5.98
CA ALA A 30 17.44 -3.50 -7.35
C ALA A 30 17.31 -5.02 -7.63
N TYR A 31 17.70 -5.85 -6.66
CA TYR A 31 17.55 -7.30 -6.75
C TYR A 31 16.08 -7.74 -6.71
N TYR A 32 15.26 -7.07 -5.90
CA TYR A 32 13.82 -7.37 -5.87
C TYR A 32 13.14 -7.00 -7.18
N LEU A 33 13.52 -5.87 -7.81
CA LEU A 33 13.05 -5.47 -9.14
C LEU A 33 13.47 -6.48 -10.22
N GLU A 34 14.69 -7.01 -10.15
CA GLU A 34 15.15 -8.06 -11.07
C GLU A 34 14.26 -9.30 -10.99
N TYR A 35 13.94 -9.78 -9.77
CA TYR A 35 13.06 -10.92 -9.58
C TYR A 35 11.62 -10.63 -9.97
N SER A 36 11.11 -9.44 -9.67
CA SER A 36 9.79 -8.99 -10.14
C SER A 36 9.69 -9.05 -11.65
N THR A 37 10.72 -8.56 -12.36
CA THR A 37 10.78 -8.61 -13.83
C THR A 37 10.86 -10.05 -14.36
N LYS A 38 11.60 -10.93 -13.70
CA LYS A 38 11.63 -12.36 -14.05
C LYS A 38 10.26 -13.01 -13.90
N ILE A 39 9.56 -12.73 -12.80
CA ILE A 39 8.20 -13.24 -12.57
C ILE A 39 7.22 -12.70 -13.60
N TYR A 40 7.29 -11.40 -13.89
CA TYR A 40 6.46 -10.79 -14.94
C TYR A 40 6.71 -11.46 -16.31
N SER A 41 7.97 -11.78 -16.62
CA SER A 41 8.31 -12.49 -17.87
C SER A 41 7.74 -13.91 -17.93
N VAL A 42 7.50 -14.56 -16.79
CA VAL A 42 6.78 -15.84 -16.75
C VAL A 42 5.32 -15.64 -17.12
N TYR A 43 4.65 -14.62 -16.56
CA TYR A 43 3.25 -14.33 -16.89
C TYR A 43 3.06 -14.02 -18.38
N LEU A 44 4.02 -13.34 -19.01
CA LEU A 44 3.98 -13.05 -20.46
C LEU A 44 4.02 -14.28 -21.37
N LYS A 45 4.35 -15.47 -20.85
CA LYS A 45 4.25 -16.73 -21.63
C LYS A 45 2.79 -17.15 -21.82
N TYR A 46 1.90 -16.70 -20.98
CA TYR A 46 0.50 -17.14 -20.90
C TYR A 46 -0.47 -16.03 -21.29
N ILE A 47 -0.15 -14.79 -20.95
CA ILE A 47 -1.05 -13.64 -21.04
C ILE A 47 -0.34 -12.51 -21.79
N ALA A 48 -1.01 -11.86 -22.69
CA ALA A 48 -0.49 -10.70 -23.42
C ALA A 48 -0.29 -9.51 -22.47
N PRO A 49 0.70 -8.63 -22.72
CA PRO A 49 0.98 -7.48 -21.85
C PRO A 49 -0.21 -6.50 -21.74
N GLU A 50 -1.10 -6.49 -22.73
CA GLU A 50 -2.32 -5.68 -22.73
C GLU A 50 -3.29 -6.11 -21.61
N ASP A 51 -3.29 -7.39 -21.26
CA ASP A 51 -4.18 -8.00 -20.27
C ASP A 51 -3.51 -8.23 -18.92
N ILE A 52 -2.31 -7.66 -18.69
CA ILE A 52 -1.62 -7.63 -17.40
C ILE A 52 -1.45 -6.18 -16.95
N PHE A 53 -1.78 -5.90 -15.70
CA PHE A 53 -1.51 -4.61 -15.04
C PHE A 53 -0.64 -4.83 -13.81
N PRO A 54 0.65 -4.42 -13.83
CA PRO A 54 1.51 -4.42 -12.64
C PRO A 54 0.96 -3.40 -11.62
N TYR A 55 0.44 -3.90 -10.52
CA TYR A 55 -0.14 -3.08 -9.46
C TYR A 55 0.94 -2.61 -8.48
N SER A 56 1.90 -3.48 -8.17
CA SER A 56 3.06 -3.18 -7.35
C SER A 56 4.29 -3.98 -7.82
N ILE A 57 5.39 -3.91 -7.08
CA ILE A 57 6.60 -4.69 -7.37
C ILE A 57 6.37 -6.21 -7.32
N ASP A 58 5.37 -6.66 -6.57
CA ASP A 58 5.09 -8.07 -6.27
C ASP A 58 3.65 -8.51 -6.59
N GLU A 59 2.83 -7.61 -7.12
CA GLU A 59 1.43 -7.89 -7.44
C GLU A 59 1.06 -7.45 -8.85
N VAL A 60 0.32 -8.30 -9.54
CA VAL A 60 -0.26 -8.01 -10.87
C VAL A 60 -1.74 -8.35 -10.89
N PHE A 61 -2.53 -7.57 -11.64
CA PHE A 61 -3.84 -7.97 -12.09
C PHE A 61 -3.71 -8.58 -13.48
N VAL A 62 -4.49 -9.62 -13.73
CA VAL A 62 -4.55 -10.32 -15.02
C VAL A 62 -6.01 -10.45 -15.44
N ASP A 63 -6.36 -9.98 -16.63
CA ASP A 63 -7.62 -10.34 -17.26
C ASP A 63 -7.47 -11.67 -18.00
N ALA A 64 -7.98 -12.73 -17.39
CA ALA A 64 -7.90 -14.09 -17.93
C ALA A 64 -9.08 -14.47 -18.82
N THR A 65 -10.09 -13.61 -18.98
CA THR A 65 -11.40 -13.93 -19.58
C THR A 65 -11.27 -14.61 -20.94
N ASN A 66 -10.49 -14.04 -21.85
CA ASN A 66 -10.34 -14.57 -23.21
C ASN A 66 -9.41 -15.79 -23.28
N TYR A 67 -8.57 -16.00 -22.28
CA TYR A 67 -7.55 -17.05 -22.26
C TYR A 67 -8.11 -18.40 -21.80
N LEU A 68 -9.16 -18.39 -20.96
CA LEU A 68 -9.76 -19.62 -20.44
C LEU A 68 -10.26 -20.54 -21.56
N ASN A 69 -10.92 -19.97 -22.56
CA ASN A 69 -11.36 -20.73 -23.73
C ASN A 69 -10.19 -21.18 -24.63
N THR A 70 -9.17 -20.31 -24.78
CA THR A 70 -8.00 -20.61 -25.60
C THR A 70 -7.19 -21.77 -25.02
N TYR A 71 -7.00 -21.79 -23.73
CA TYR A 71 -6.25 -22.85 -23.05
C TYR A 71 -7.12 -24.03 -22.62
N GLN A 72 -8.43 -23.95 -22.77
CA GLN A 72 -9.41 -24.96 -22.28
C GLN A 72 -9.19 -25.25 -20.78
N MET A 73 -8.98 -24.20 -20.02
CA MET A 73 -8.71 -24.22 -18.57
C MET A 73 -9.72 -23.38 -17.81
N THR A 74 -9.98 -23.77 -16.56
CA THR A 74 -10.63 -22.89 -15.60
C THR A 74 -9.66 -21.80 -15.15
N ALA A 75 -10.17 -20.70 -14.57
CA ALA A 75 -9.33 -19.63 -14.04
C ALA A 75 -8.36 -20.16 -12.96
N ARG A 76 -8.81 -21.12 -12.14
CA ARG A 76 -7.99 -21.78 -11.13
C ARG A 76 -6.85 -22.60 -11.73
N GLU A 77 -7.11 -23.37 -12.77
CA GLU A 77 -6.08 -24.17 -13.45
C GLU A 77 -5.05 -23.28 -14.15
N LEU A 78 -5.48 -22.19 -14.77
CA LEU A 78 -4.56 -21.23 -15.39
C LEU A 78 -3.69 -20.53 -14.32
N ALA A 79 -4.29 -20.04 -13.23
CA ALA A 79 -3.57 -19.43 -12.13
C ALA A 79 -2.55 -20.41 -11.52
N MET A 80 -2.95 -21.65 -11.28
CA MET A 80 -2.06 -22.71 -10.76
C MET A 80 -0.89 -22.96 -11.72
N THR A 81 -1.16 -23.04 -13.02
CA THR A 81 -0.12 -23.27 -14.06
C THR A 81 0.91 -22.12 -14.05
N MET A 82 0.46 -20.88 -14.00
CA MET A 82 1.34 -19.71 -13.93
C MET A 82 2.17 -19.70 -12.65
N ILE A 83 1.57 -19.97 -11.49
CA ILE A 83 2.25 -19.97 -10.20
C ILE A 83 3.31 -21.09 -10.12
N GLN A 84 2.99 -22.28 -10.66
CA GLN A 84 3.95 -23.39 -10.71
C GLN A 84 5.14 -23.09 -11.64
N ASP A 85 4.92 -22.39 -12.76
CA ASP A 85 6.03 -21.94 -13.62
C ASP A 85 6.88 -20.86 -12.92
N VAL A 86 6.27 -19.93 -12.19
CA VAL A 86 6.98 -18.98 -11.35
C VAL A 86 7.85 -19.71 -10.32
N LEU A 87 7.27 -20.65 -9.58
CA LEU A 87 8.00 -21.45 -8.58
C LEU A 87 9.17 -22.21 -9.20
N LYS A 88 8.95 -22.86 -10.33
CA LYS A 88 9.99 -23.60 -11.07
C LYS A 88 11.11 -22.69 -11.56
N THR A 89 10.77 -21.48 -12.00
CA THR A 89 11.72 -20.53 -12.62
C THR A 89 12.51 -19.75 -11.57
N THR A 90 11.91 -19.42 -10.44
CA THR A 90 12.48 -18.50 -9.44
C THR A 90 12.68 -19.10 -8.06
N GLY A 91 12.05 -20.22 -7.74
CA GLY A 91 11.99 -20.78 -6.41
C GLY A 91 11.02 -20.04 -5.47
N ILE A 92 10.26 -19.05 -5.99
CA ILE A 92 9.30 -18.24 -5.22
C ILE A 92 7.90 -18.72 -5.53
N THR A 93 7.12 -19.03 -4.50
CA THR A 93 5.69 -19.31 -4.65
C THR A 93 4.87 -18.02 -4.66
N ALA A 94 3.64 -18.09 -5.16
CA ALA A 94 2.71 -16.96 -5.17
C ALA A 94 1.33 -17.37 -4.66
N THR A 95 0.56 -16.36 -4.26
CA THR A 95 -0.84 -16.50 -3.87
C THR A 95 -1.70 -15.82 -4.91
N ALA A 96 -2.84 -16.38 -5.27
CA ALA A 96 -3.77 -15.79 -6.21
C ALA A 96 -5.18 -15.62 -5.63
N GLY A 97 -5.81 -14.51 -6.00
CA GLY A 97 -7.25 -14.30 -5.86
C GLY A 97 -7.90 -14.29 -7.23
N ILE A 98 -9.00 -14.99 -7.39
CA ILE A 98 -9.81 -15.02 -8.59
C ILE A 98 -11.15 -14.33 -8.28
N GLY A 99 -11.58 -13.44 -9.14
CA GLY A 99 -12.83 -12.70 -8.96
C GLY A 99 -13.44 -12.29 -10.29
N THR A 100 -14.73 -11.96 -10.28
CA THR A 100 -15.46 -11.46 -11.44
C THR A 100 -15.11 -10.01 -11.81
N ASN A 101 -14.39 -9.31 -10.90
CA ASN A 101 -13.87 -7.97 -11.11
C ASN A 101 -12.56 -7.76 -10.31
N MET A 102 -11.88 -6.64 -10.50
CA MET A 102 -10.59 -6.35 -9.85
C MET A 102 -10.69 -6.26 -8.33
N TYR A 103 -11.80 -5.75 -7.80
CA TYR A 103 -12.00 -5.69 -6.37
C TYR A 103 -12.11 -7.08 -5.75
N LEU A 104 -12.95 -7.93 -6.30
CA LEU A 104 -13.18 -9.27 -5.77
C LEU A 104 -11.95 -10.17 -5.88
N CYS A 105 -11.15 -10.08 -6.95
CA CYS A 105 -9.91 -10.84 -7.02
C CYS A 105 -8.88 -10.37 -5.97
N LYS A 106 -8.79 -9.05 -5.72
CA LYS A 106 -7.91 -8.51 -4.68
C LYS A 106 -8.34 -8.96 -3.29
N ILE A 107 -9.65 -8.90 -3.00
CA ILE A 107 -10.22 -9.34 -1.71
C ILE A 107 -10.07 -10.87 -1.54
N ALA A 108 -10.30 -11.65 -2.60
CA ALA A 108 -10.07 -13.09 -2.57
C ALA A 108 -8.61 -13.42 -2.20
N MET A 109 -7.64 -12.68 -2.75
CA MET A 109 -6.23 -12.86 -2.45
C MET A 109 -5.91 -12.46 -1.01
N ASP A 110 -6.27 -11.23 -0.60
CA ASP A 110 -5.79 -10.66 0.66
C ASP A 110 -6.50 -11.23 1.89
N ILE A 111 -7.82 -11.41 1.84
CA ILE A 111 -8.61 -11.84 3.00
C ILE A 111 -8.79 -13.36 3.03
N VAL A 112 -8.91 -14.02 1.88
CA VAL A 112 -9.21 -15.46 1.86
C VAL A 112 -7.94 -16.28 1.59
N ALA A 113 -7.30 -16.09 0.42
CA ALA A 113 -6.21 -16.96 0.00
C ALA A 113 -5.00 -16.92 0.94
N LYS A 114 -4.65 -15.75 1.47
CA LYS A 114 -3.51 -15.61 2.41
C LYS A 114 -3.74 -16.34 3.76
N HIS A 115 -4.98 -16.70 4.08
CA HIS A 115 -5.35 -17.29 5.38
C HIS A 115 -5.81 -18.76 5.28
N ILE A 116 -5.84 -19.36 4.08
CA ILE A 116 -6.09 -20.79 3.93
C ILE A 116 -4.80 -21.59 3.93
N GLU A 117 -4.88 -22.88 4.28
CA GLU A 117 -3.77 -23.78 4.20
C GLU A 117 -3.27 -23.89 2.74
N PRO A 118 -1.95 -23.88 2.53
CA PRO A 118 -1.38 -24.07 1.20
C PRO A 118 -1.62 -25.50 0.71
N ASP A 119 -1.64 -25.68 -0.61
CA ASP A 119 -1.59 -27.00 -1.20
C ASP A 119 -0.18 -27.64 -1.04
N LYS A 120 -0.01 -28.84 -1.59
CA LYS A 120 1.26 -29.60 -1.54
C LYS A 120 2.46 -28.82 -2.13
N ASP A 121 2.22 -27.87 -3.02
CA ASP A 121 3.24 -27.05 -3.68
C ASP A 121 3.41 -25.67 -3.01
N GLY A 122 2.75 -25.43 -1.86
CA GLY A 122 2.78 -24.16 -1.14
C GLY A 122 1.88 -23.10 -1.72
N VAL A 123 1.01 -23.44 -2.68
CA VAL A 123 0.16 -22.50 -3.40
C VAL A 123 -1.17 -22.27 -2.67
N ARG A 124 -1.62 -21.03 -2.63
CA ARG A 124 -2.91 -20.60 -2.08
C ARG A 124 -3.71 -19.87 -3.13
N ILE A 125 -4.89 -20.37 -3.46
CA ILE A 125 -5.79 -19.75 -4.42
C ILE A 125 -7.20 -19.70 -3.83
N ALA A 126 -7.82 -18.51 -3.84
CA ALA A 126 -9.21 -18.32 -3.46
C ALA A 126 -10.00 -17.68 -4.61
N GLU A 127 -11.31 -17.94 -4.63
CA GLU A 127 -12.22 -17.46 -5.65
C GLU A 127 -13.43 -16.80 -4.99
N LEU A 128 -13.81 -15.62 -5.48
CA LEU A 128 -15.00 -14.89 -5.04
C LEU A 128 -15.78 -14.35 -6.25
N ASP A 129 -17.07 -14.61 -6.23
CA ASP A 129 -18.08 -13.83 -6.95
C ASP A 129 -18.81 -12.89 -5.96
N GLU A 130 -19.69 -12.04 -6.45
CA GLU A 130 -20.44 -11.09 -5.63
C GLU A 130 -21.26 -11.77 -4.53
N MET A 131 -21.83 -12.94 -4.82
CA MET A 131 -22.67 -13.67 -3.86
C MET A 131 -21.86 -14.39 -2.80
N SER A 132 -20.75 -15.02 -3.18
CA SER A 132 -19.83 -15.67 -2.23
C SER A 132 -19.12 -14.64 -1.35
N TYR A 133 -18.72 -13.49 -1.91
CA TYR A 133 -18.21 -12.35 -1.17
C TYR A 133 -19.19 -11.90 -0.08
N ARG A 134 -20.47 -11.65 -0.43
CA ARG A 134 -21.49 -11.21 0.53
C ARG A 134 -21.73 -12.25 1.62
N ARG A 135 -21.77 -13.54 1.27
CA ARG A 135 -21.99 -14.63 2.25
C ARG A 135 -20.82 -14.82 3.20
N GLN A 136 -19.59 -14.69 2.72
CA GLN A 136 -18.40 -15.01 3.49
C GLN A 136 -17.82 -13.80 4.21
N LEU A 137 -17.85 -12.59 3.60
CA LEU A 137 -17.06 -11.47 4.04
C LEU A 137 -17.88 -10.25 4.49
N TRP A 138 -19.19 -10.21 4.32
CA TRP A 138 -19.97 -9.06 4.77
C TRP A 138 -19.87 -8.80 6.28
N ASN A 139 -19.58 -9.82 7.09
CA ASN A 139 -19.37 -9.69 8.53
C ASN A 139 -17.89 -9.70 8.95
N HIS A 140 -16.98 -9.71 7.99
CA HIS A 140 -15.54 -9.71 8.28
C HIS A 140 -15.10 -8.40 8.95
N ARG A 141 -14.18 -8.50 9.88
CA ARG A 141 -13.52 -7.40 10.58
C ARG A 141 -12.02 -7.68 10.71
N PRO A 142 -11.20 -6.62 10.73
CA PRO A 142 -11.53 -5.19 10.69
C PRO A 142 -11.81 -4.69 9.25
N LEU A 143 -12.48 -3.54 9.14
CA LEU A 143 -12.73 -2.90 7.84
C LEU A 143 -11.44 -2.56 7.06
N THR A 144 -10.32 -2.36 7.76
CA THR A 144 -9.02 -2.06 7.16
C THR A 144 -8.39 -3.21 6.37
N ASP A 145 -8.93 -4.42 6.45
CA ASP A 145 -8.49 -5.55 5.63
C ASP A 145 -9.01 -5.43 4.19
N PHE A 146 -10.07 -4.65 3.99
CA PHE A 146 -10.64 -4.44 2.67
C PHE A 146 -9.86 -3.41 1.88
N TRP A 147 -9.59 -3.74 0.62
CA TRP A 147 -8.90 -2.86 -0.29
C TRP A 147 -9.58 -1.49 -0.37
N ARG A 148 -8.79 -0.42 -0.33
CA ARG A 148 -9.20 0.99 -0.30
C ARG A 148 -9.88 1.46 0.99
N VAL A 149 -10.00 0.66 2.02
CA VAL A 149 -10.47 1.10 3.34
C VAL A 149 -9.27 1.30 4.28
N GLY A 150 -8.78 2.53 4.35
CA GLY A 150 -7.72 2.90 5.28
C GLY A 150 -8.24 3.20 6.70
N LYS A 151 -7.31 3.36 7.67
CA LYS A 151 -7.64 3.66 9.07
C LYS A 151 -8.57 4.88 9.24
N GLY A 152 -8.41 5.91 8.38
CA GLY A 152 -9.26 7.11 8.44
C GLY A 152 -10.71 6.83 8.05
N TYR A 153 -10.92 5.97 7.04
CA TYR A 153 -12.26 5.53 6.64
C TYR A 153 -12.89 4.64 7.70
N ALA A 154 -12.16 3.62 8.15
CA ALA A 154 -12.63 2.70 9.20
C ALA A 154 -13.05 3.47 10.46
N LYS A 155 -12.21 4.40 10.95
CA LYS A 155 -12.52 5.22 12.13
C LYS A 155 -13.83 6.00 11.96
N LYS A 156 -14.00 6.70 10.83
CA LYS A 156 -15.24 7.46 10.58
C LYS A 156 -16.48 6.57 10.51
N LEU A 157 -16.37 5.39 9.92
CA LEU A 157 -17.47 4.42 9.85
C LEU A 157 -17.80 3.88 11.23
N GLU A 158 -16.80 3.48 12.00
CA GLU A 158 -16.96 2.94 13.37
C GLU A 158 -17.57 3.96 14.33
N GLU A 159 -17.22 5.25 14.22
CA GLU A 159 -17.84 6.35 14.99
C GLU A 159 -19.34 6.49 14.70
N HIS A 160 -19.82 5.96 13.57
CA HIS A 160 -21.24 5.94 13.19
C HIS A 160 -21.86 4.55 13.31
N GLY A 161 -21.19 3.59 13.96
CA GLY A 161 -21.72 2.25 14.19
C GLY A 161 -21.71 1.32 12.97
N LEU A 162 -20.94 1.67 11.91
CA LEU A 162 -20.74 0.86 10.71
C LEU A 162 -19.39 0.13 10.82
N PHE A 163 -19.42 -1.16 11.10
CA PHE A 163 -18.23 -1.94 11.43
C PHE A 163 -17.84 -2.96 10.36
N THR A 164 -18.71 -3.18 9.37
CA THR A 164 -18.54 -4.22 8.35
C THR A 164 -18.97 -3.72 6.98
N MET A 165 -18.50 -4.39 5.91
CA MET A 165 -18.96 -4.08 4.57
C MET A 165 -20.46 -4.33 4.40
N GLY A 166 -21.00 -5.33 5.10
CA GLY A 166 -22.44 -5.56 5.14
C GLY A 166 -23.23 -4.43 5.81
N ASP A 167 -22.66 -3.75 6.81
CA ASP A 167 -23.31 -2.57 7.43
C ASP A 167 -23.34 -1.40 6.41
N ILE A 168 -22.26 -1.19 5.69
CA ILE A 168 -22.17 -0.16 4.63
C ILE A 168 -23.17 -0.44 3.52
N ALA A 169 -23.24 -1.68 3.04
CA ALA A 169 -24.18 -2.09 2.00
C ALA A 169 -25.63 -1.90 2.44
N ARG A 170 -25.98 -2.27 3.66
CA ARG A 170 -27.32 -2.03 4.21
C ARG A 170 -27.63 -0.55 4.42
N CYS A 171 -26.64 0.22 4.86
CA CYS A 171 -26.77 1.68 4.98
C CYS A 171 -27.11 2.31 3.63
N SER A 172 -26.47 1.90 2.54
CA SER A 172 -26.66 2.51 1.20
C SER A 172 -28.09 2.36 0.65
N ILE A 173 -28.88 1.40 1.15
CA ILE A 173 -30.26 1.17 0.72
C ILE A 173 -31.32 1.65 1.73
N GLY A 174 -30.88 2.32 2.79
CA GLY A 174 -31.79 2.92 3.79
C GLY A 174 -32.64 4.03 3.18
N LYS A 175 -33.82 4.22 3.73
CA LYS A 175 -34.73 5.29 3.26
C LYS A 175 -34.19 6.66 3.66
N SER A 176 -34.52 7.67 2.90
CA SER A 176 -34.06 9.07 3.12
C SER A 176 -34.47 9.65 4.49
N ASN A 177 -35.49 9.09 5.15
CA ASN A 177 -35.93 9.51 6.49
C ASN A 177 -35.28 8.67 7.60
N GLU A 178 -34.44 7.70 7.31
CA GLU A 178 -33.71 6.86 8.27
C GLU A 178 -32.35 7.47 8.57
N LEU A 179 -31.78 7.18 9.74
CA LEU A 179 -30.44 7.65 10.13
C LEU A 179 -29.34 7.02 9.27
N TYR A 180 -29.50 5.75 8.93
CA TYR A 180 -28.59 4.99 8.09
C TYR A 180 -29.14 4.95 6.67
N ASN A 181 -28.60 5.80 5.83
CA ASN A 181 -28.97 5.90 4.43
C ASN A 181 -27.73 6.31 3.60
N GLU A 182 -27.89 6.38 2.29
CA GLU A 182 -26.82 6.75 1.37
C GLU A 182 -26.28 8.17 1.65
N GLU A 183 -27.12 9.13 2.03
CA GLU A 183 -26.74 10.51 2.33
C GLU A 183 -25.71 10.60 3.47
N LEU A 184 -25.82 9.70 4.48
CA LEU A 184 -24.82 9.61 5.54
C LEU A 184 -23.43 9.28 4.97
N LEU A 185 -23.35 8.32 4.05
CA LEU A 185 -22.08 7.91 3.43
C LEU A 185 -21.49 9.06 2.59
N TYR A 186 -22.31 9.75 1.81
CA TYR A 186 -21.87 10.94 1.06
C TYR A 186 -21.43 12.09 1.95
N LYS A 187 -22.09 12.30 3.07
CA LYS A 187 -21.68 13.30 4.07
C LYS A 187 -20.30 13.00 4.66
N LEU A 188 -19.98 11.72 4.87
CA LEU A 188 -18.71 11.30 5.47
C LEU A 188 -17.55 11.31 4.45
N PHE A 189 -17.81 10.93 3.21
CA PHE A 189 -16.76 10.62 2.21
C PHE A 189 -16.88 11.40 0.90
N GLY A 190 -17.91 12.22 0.72
CA GLY A 190 -18.18 12.91 -0.54
C GLY A 190 -18.37 11.91 -1.69
N ILE A 191 -17.88 12.23 -2.87
CA ILE A 191 -17.97 11.36 -4.05
C ILE A 191 -17.32 9.99 -3.87
N ASN A 192 -16.36 9.87 -2.96
CA ASN A 192 -15.74 8.58 -2.68
C ASN A 192 -16.68 7.58 -1.99
N ALA A 193 -17.87 8.02 -1.55
CA ALA A 193 -18.90 7.12 -1.06
C ALA A 193 -19.39 6.15 -2.14
N GLU A 194 -19.44 6.56 -3.40
CA GLU A 194 -19.84 5.68 -4.52
C GLU A 194 -18.97 4.44 -4.59
N LEU A 195 -17.65 4.63 -4.65
CA LEU A 195 -16.71 3.51 -4.69
C LEU A 195 -16.82 2.62 -3.43
N LEU A 196 -17.00 3.23 -2.26
CA LEU A 196 -17.16 2.49 -1.02
C LEU A 196 -18.43 1.63 -1.01
N ILE A 197 -19.54 2.18 -1.52
CA ILE A 197 -20.82 1.48 -1.66
C ILE A 197 -20.70 0.34 -2.66
N ASP A 198 -20.14 0.60 -3.84
CA ASP A 198 -19.91 -0.40 -4.87
C ASP A 198 -19.09 -1.58 -4.32
N HIS A 199 -17.97 -1.29 -3.67
CA HIS A 199 -17.15 -2.31 -3.03
C HIS A 199 -17.88 -3.06 -1.91
N ALA A 200 -18.72 -2.38 -1.14
CA ALA A 200 -19.54 -3.06 -0.12
C ALA A 200 -20.52 -4.07 -0.74
N TRP A 201 -20.99 -3.81 -1.95
CA TRP A 201 -21.81 -4.75 -2.72
C TRP A 201 -21.00 -5.79 -3.50
N GLY A 202 -19.67 -5.66 -3.56
CA GLY A 202 -18.77 -6.52 -4.34
C GLY A 202 -18.72 -6.14 -5.81
N TYR A 203 -19.06 -4.91 -6.13
CA TYR A 203 -19.06 -4.38 -7.49
C TYR A 203 -17.83 -3.48 -7.71
N GLU A 204 -17.22 -3.56 -8.89
CA GLU A 204 -16.13 -2.69 -9.36
C GLU A 204 -16.34 -2.40 -10.83
N PRO A 205 -16.77 -1.18 -11.19
CA PRO A 205 -17.02 -0.82 -12.58
C PRO A 205 -15.74 -0.58 -13.38
N CYS A 206 -14.62 -0.28 -12.69
CA CYS A 206 -13.37 0.05 -13.35
C CYS A 206 -12.76 -1.18 -14.04
N THR A 207 -12.50 -1.05 -15.33
CA THR A 207 -11.83 -2.09 -16.12
C THR A 207 -10.32 -1.90 -16.15
N MET A 208 -9.59 -2.95 -16.51
CA MET A 208 -8.14 -2.87 -16.69
C MET A 208 -7.74 -1.88 -17.80
N GLU A 209 -8.52 -1.79 -18.86
CA GLU A 209 -8.33 -0.81 -19.93
C GLU A 209 -8.41 0.62 -19.41
N GLN A 210 -9.43 0.92 -18.59
CA GLN A 210 -9.59 2.25 -17.96
C GLN A 210 -8.43 2.58 -17.02
N VAL A 211 -7.97 1.62 -16.20
CA VAL A 211 -6.82 1.81 -15.33
C VAL A 211 -5.57 2.15 -16.13
N LYS A 212 -5.31 1.43 -17.23
CA LYS A 212 -4.16 1.67 -18.12
C LYS A 212 -4.26 2.98 -18.88
N ALA A 213 -5.45 3.39 -19.26
CA ALA A 213 -5.69 4.65 -19.98
C ALA A 213 -5.65 5.88 -19.05
N TYR A 214 -5.77 5.69 -17.73
CA TYR A 214 -5.80 6.79 -16.77
C TYR A 214 -4.52 7.60 -16.78
N LYS A 215 -4.65 8.90 -16.95
CA LYS A 215 -3.57 9.88 -16.81
C LYS A 215 -3.94 10.85 -15.69
N PRO A 216 -3.14 10.95 -14.61
CA PRO A 216 -3.43 11.89 -13.55
C PRO A 216 -3.34 13.32 -14.06
N GLU A 217 -4.27 14.17 -13.63
CA GLU A 217 -4.26 15.60 -13.97
C GLU A 217 -3.10 16.33 -13.31
N THR A 218 -2.72 15.89 -12.11
CA THR A 218 -1.58 16.43 -11.36
C THR A 218 -0.59 15.33 -11.03
N ASN A 219 0.68 15.64 -11.20
CA ASN A 219 1.77 14.73 -10.85
C ASN A 219 2.57 15.30 -9.69
N SER A 220 3.01 14.45 -8.79
CA SER A 220 4.03 14.79 -7.80
C SER A 220 5.18 13.80 -7.90
N VAL A 221 6.40 14.30 -7.81
CA VAL A 221 7.60 13.48 -7.65
C VAL A 221 8.03 13.61 -6.21
N CYS A 222 8.24 12.48 -5.53
CA CYS A 222 8.69 12.50 -4.15
C CYS A 222 9.87 11.54 -3.96
N SER A 223 10.78 11.95 -3.07
CA SER A 223 11.91 11.16 -2.61
C SER A 223 11.93 11.20 -1.09
N GLY A 224 12.29 10.09 -0.46
CA GLY A 224 12.41 9.98 0.99
C GLY A 224 13.63 9.20 1.38
N GLN A 225 14.29 9.63 2.47
CA GLN A 225 15.43 8.92 3.03
C GLN A 225 15.24 8.76 4.54
N VAL A 226 15.41 7.53 5.01
CA VAL A 226 15.52 7.22 6.44
C VAL A 226 16.99 7.16 6.80
N LEU A 227 17.40 7.99 7.76
CA LEU A 227 18.79 8.08 8.17
C LEU A 227 19.14 6.96 9.17
N HIS A 228 20.40 6.50 9.15
CA HIS A 228 20.86 5.44 10.06
C HIS A 228 20.92 5.88 11.54
N CYS A 229 21.06 7.16 11.79
CA CYS A 229 21.08 7.76 13.12
C CYS A 229 20.55 9.20 13.04
N PRO A 230 20.22 9.82 14.18
CA PRO A 230 19.85 11.23 14.21
C PRO A 230 20.98 12.13 13.71
N TYR A 231 20.66 13.05 12.79
CA TYR A 231 21.58 14.04 12.27
C TYR A 231 21.31 15.42 12.89
N ASP A 232 22.38 16.19 13.08
CA ASP A 232 22.26 17.61 13.38
C ASP A 232 21.74 18.42 12.19
N PHE A 233 21.50 19.71 12.42
CA PHE A 233 20.94 20.58 11.38
C PHE A 233 21.81 20.66 10.11
N ASP A 234 23.13 20.76 10.26
CA ASP A 234 24.01 20.96 9.12
C ASP A 234 24.09 19.70 8.24
N LYS A 235 24.20 18.54 8.86
CA LYS A 235 24.15 17.25 8.14
C LYS A 235 22.79 17.00 7.52
N ALA A 236 21.69 17.25 8.23
CA ALA A 236 20.34 17.11 7.68
C ALA A 236 20.12 18.06 6.50
N LYS A 237 20.60 19.30 6.60
CA LYS A 237 20.55 20.27 5.49
C LYS A 237 21.36 19.80 4.26
N LEU A 238 22.50 19.15 4.48
CA LEU A 238 23.30 18.59 3.37
C LEU A 238 22.52 17.47 2.66
N VAL A 239 21.92 16.53 3.43
CA VAL A 239 21.09 15.46 2.86
C VAL A 239 19.93 16.04 2.05
N VAL A 240 19.25 17.08 2.55
CA VAL A 240 18.15 17.73 1.82
C VAL A 240 18.65 18.33 0.50
N LYS A 241 19.83 18.94 0.48
CA LYS A 241 20.43 19.48 -0.75
C LYS A 241 20.72 18.37 -1.78
N GLU A 242 21.38 17.29 -1.34
CA GLU A 242 21.66 16.13 -2.21
C GLU A 242 20.40 15.51 -2.78
N MET A 243 19.37 15.33 -1.93
CA MET A 243 18.07 14.81 -2.38
C MET A 243 17.39 15.75 -3.38
N THR A 244 17.52 17.08 -3.17
CA THR A 244 16.94 18.08 -4.07
C THR A 244 17.64 18.04 -5.43
N ASP A 245 18.97 17.95 -5.47
CA ASP A 245 19.74 17.85 -6.72
C ASP A 245 19.32 16.61 -7.53
N LEU A 246 19.18 15.46 -6.89
CA LEU A 246 18.70 14.24 -7.54
C LEU A 246 17.27 14.37 -8.05
N MET A 247 16.37 15.00 -7.27
CA MET A 247 14.99 15.24 -7.71
C MET A 247 14.92 16.20 -8.90
N VAL A 248 15.75 17.25 -8.92
CA VAL A 248 15.82 18.18 -10.06
C VAL A 248 16.30 17.46 -11.32
N LEU A 249 17.31 16.61 -11.22
CA LEU A 249 17.77 15.79 -12.34
C LEU A 249 16.67 14.87 -12.88
N ASP A 250 15.91 14.22 -11.98
CA ASP A 250 14.76 13.37 -12.37
C ASP A 250 13.66 14.18 -13.07
N LEU A 251 13.36 15.39 -12.60
CA LEU A 251 12.40 16.29 -13.25
C LEU A 251 12.87 16.70 -14.64
N VAL A 252 14.16 17.03 -14.80
CA VAL A 252 14.75 17.39 -16.09
C VAL A 252 14.70 16.20 -17.07
N ASP A 253 15.07 15.01 -16.63
CA ASP A 253 15.03 13.80 -17.45
C ASP A 253 13.60 13.47 -17.91
N LYS A 254 12.63 13.63 -17.03
CA LYS A 254 11.20 13.47 -17.33
C LYS A 254 10.58 14.65 -18.09
N ARG A 255 11.32 15.72 -18.33
CA ARG A 255 10.83 16.98 -18.94
C ARG A 255 9.66 17.60 -18.20
N LEU A 256 9.71 17.53 -16.87
CA LEU A 256 8.71 18.07 -15.96
C LEU A 256 9.22 19.37 -15.32
N VAL A 257 8.27 20.22 -14.95
CA VAL A 257 8.49 21.42 -14.15
C VAL A 257 7.59 21.40 -12.93
N THR A 258 7.99 22.08 -11.87
CA THR A 258 7.16 22.26 -10.67
C THR A 258 7.23 23.71 -10.21
N ASP A 259 6.14 24.19 -9.62
CA ASP A 259 6.04 25.48 -8.93
C ASP A 259 5.92 25.30 -7.41
N GLN A 260 5.86 24.06 -6.93
CA GLN A 260 5.69 23.76 -5.51
C GLN A 260 6.73 22.78 -5.01
N ILE A 261 7.30 23.11 -3.85
CA ILE A 261 8.21 22.23 -3.11
C ILE A 261 7.64 21.99 -1.72
N VAL A 262 7.62 20.74 -1.30
CA VAL A 262 7.21 20.31 0.03
C VAL A 262 8.37 19.59 0.70
N LEU A 263 8.74 20.00 1.90
CA LEU A 263 9.72 19.33 2.73
C LEU A 263 9.06 18.79 4.01
N THR A 264 9.30 17.52 4.29
CA THR A 264 8.92 16.91 5.55
C THR A 264 10.16 16.38 6.27
N VAL A 265 10.34 16.77 7.54
CA VAL A 265 11.46 16.34 8.38
C VAL A 265 10.91 15.61 9.61
N GLY A 266 11.30 14.33 9.74
CA GLY A 266 11.03 13.54 10.93
C GLY A 266 12.09 13.78 11.99
N TYR A 267 11.68 13.94 13.25
CA TYR A 267 12.58 14.06 14.39
C TYR A 267 12.68 12.74 15.14
N ASP A 268 13.87 12.41 15.59
CA ASP A 268 14.12 11.21 16.37
C ASP A 268 13.44 11.23 17.73
N ILE A 269 13.03 10.06 18.22
CA ILE A 269 12.40 9.87 19.52
C ILE A 269 13.32 10.28 20.68
N GLU A 270 14.64 10.28 20.48
CA GLU A 270 15.61 10.75 21.48
C GLU A 270 15.36 12.20 21.94
N ASN A 271 14.70 13.02 21.11
CA ASN A 271 14.28 14.36 21.52
C ASN A 271 13.29 14.36 22.70
N LEU A 272 12.63 13.24 22.96
CA LEU A 272 11.69 13.07 24.08
C LEU A 272 12.20 12.13 25.17
N THR A 273 13.13 11.23 24.87
CA THR A 273 13.62 10.19 25.79
C THR A 273 14.95 10.57 26.44
N ASP A 274 15.80 11.34 25.76
CA ASP A 274 17.01 11.89 26.35
C ASP A 274 16.65 13.05 27.29
N PRO A 275 17.12 13.05 28.58
CA PRO A 275 16.73 14.06 29.58
C PRO A 275 17.12 15.50 29.20
N ASP A 276 18.26 15.69 28.54
CA ASP A 276 18.78 17.02 28.20
C ASP A 276 18.10 17.56 26.93
N ARG A 277 17.81 16.70 25.96
CA ARG A 277 17.07 17.06 24.76
C ARG A 277 15.60 17.32 25.08
N SER A 278 14.97 16.46 25.88
CA SER A 278 13.57 16.57 26.29
C SER A 278 13.23 17.87 26.99
N ARG A 279 14.15 18.39 27.84
CA ARG A 279 13.98 19.72 28.49
C ARG A 279 14.00 20.88 27.49
N LYS A 280 14.72 20.74 26.39
CA LYS A 280 14.87 21.76 25.33
C LYS A 280 13.84 21.64 24.24
N TYR A 281 13.22 20.46 24.08
CA TYR A 281 12.24 20.22 23.04
C TYR A 281 10.95 20.99 23.30
N LYS A 282 10.57 21.82 22.32
CA LYS A 282 9.35 22.67 22.39
C LYS A 282 8.37 22.37 21.25
N GLY A 283 8.65 21.36 20.43
CA GLY A 283 7.78 20.97 19.31
C GLY A 283 6.58 20.16 19.79
N ASP A 284 5.62 19.99 18.90
CA ASP A 284 4.44 19.15 19.11
C ASP A 284 4.84 17.68 19.28
N VAL A 285 4.06 16.96 20.06
CA VAL A 285 4.21 15.53 20.30
C VAL A 285 2.96 14.81 19.76
N THR A 286 3.17 13.69 19.10
CA THR A 286 2.12 12.82 18.60
C THR A 286 2.31 11.38 19.09
N ILE A 287 1.34 10.53 18.84
CA ILE A 287 1.42 9.09 19.13
C ILE A 287 1.63 8.35 17.80
N ASP A 288 2.66 7.53 17.74
CA ASP A 288 2.93 6.70 16.55
C ASP A 288 2.02 5.48 16.47
N ARG A 289 2.16 4.68 15.42
CA ARG A 289 1.36 3.45 15.20
C ARG A 289 1.58 2.38 16.27
N TYR A 290 2.64 2.49 17.07
CA TYR A 290 2.96 1.57 18.17
C TYR A 290 2.51 2.10 19.53
N GLY A 291 1.79 3.22 19.59
CA GLY A 291 1.33 3.86 20.81
C GLY A 291 2.41 4.66 21.55
N ARG A 292 3.60 4.89 20.95
CA ARG A 292 4.70 5.63 21.57
C ARG A 292 4.53 7.12 21.33
N ARG A 293 4.86 7.91 22.34
CA ARG A 293 4.97 9.36 22.18
C ARG A 293 6.22 9.68 21.37
N VAL A 294 6.04 10.35 20.24
CA VAL A 294 7.13 10.75 19.33
C VAL A 294 7.00 12.22 18.97
N PRO A 295 8.10 12.91 18.64
CA PRO A 295 8.04 14.25 18.08
C PRO A 295 7.18 14.26 16.81
N LYS A 296 6.32 15.25 16.67
CA LYS A 296 5.60 15.47 15.41
C LYS A 296 6.58 15.93 14.35
N HIS A 297 6.52 15.36 13.16
CA HIS A 297 7.36 15.79 12.04
C HIS A 297 7.08 17.25 11.66
N ALA A 298 8.11 17.96 11.22
CA ALA A 298 7.96 19.28 10.63
C ALA A 298 7.55 19.15 9.16
N HIS A 299 6.70 20.06 8.71
CA HIS A 299 6.20 20.13 7.35
C HIS A 299 6.24 21.57 6.86
N GLY A 300 6.86 21.79 5.72
CA GLY A 300 6.94 23.10 5.07
C GLY A 300 6.63 22.99 3.60
N THR A 301 5.84 23.94 3.10
CA THR A 301 5.49 24.07 1.68
C THR A 301 5.87 25.47 1.21
N THR A 302 6.47 25.54 0.03
CA THR A 302 6.74 26.82 -0.63
C THR A 302 6.42 26.73 -2.11
N THR A 303 5.97 27.86 -2.67
CA THR A 303 5.84 28.02 -4.12
C THR A 303 7.11 28.63 -4.66
N VAL A 304 7.63 28.12 -5.76
CA VAL A 304 8.82 28.62 -6.43
C VAL A 304 8.47 29.08 -7.83
N SER A 305 9.08 30.18 -8.26
CA SER A 305 8.92 30.61 -9.64
C SER A 305 9.87 29.79 -10.56
N TYR A 306 9.42 29.53 -11.77
CA TYR A 306 10.19 28.82 -12.81
C TYR A 306 11.60 29.40 -13.05
N THR A 307 11.78 30.70 -12.86
CA THR A 307 13.08 31.40 -12.98
C THR A 307 14.11 30.96 -11.94
N HIS A 308 13.71 30.50 -10.78
CA HIS A 308 14.64 30.03 -9.73
C HIS A 308 15.22 28.64 -10.04
N LEU A 309 14.50 27.79 -10.72
CA LEU A 309 14.99 26.47 -11.14
C LEU A 309 16.01 26.57 -12.29
N ARG A 310 15.81 27.50 -13.24
CA ARG A 310 16.79 27.77 -14.32
C ARG A 310 18.09 28.42 -13.86
N ALA A 311 18.09 29.15 -12.77
CA ALA A 311 19.31 29.80 -12.28
C ALA A 311 20.40 28.80 -11.79
N HIS A 312 20.05 27.55 -11.51
CA HIS A 312 20.99 26.49 -11.20
C HIS A 312 21.61 25.83 -12.45
N GLU A 313 20.88 25.79 -13.57
CA GLU A 313 21.41 25.22 -14.84
C GLU A 313 22.53 26.10 -15.45
N THR A 314 22.49 27.42 -15.27
CA THR A 314 23.47 28.34 -15.85
C THR A 314 24.77 28.48 -15.08
N ARG A 315 24.91 27.88 -13.91
CA ARG A 315 26.14 27.93 -13.10
C ARG A 315 27.14 26.81 -13.36
N HIS A 316 26.80 25.82 -14.16
CA HIS A 316 27.68 24.72 -14.53
C HIS A 316 28.31 24.86 -15.93
N ASP A 317 27.99 25.91 -16.69
CA ASP A 317 28.55 26.18 -18.03
C ASP A 317 29.58 27.31 -18.02
N LEU A 318 30.28 27.55 -16.90
CA LEU A 318 31.43 28.46 -16.83
C LEU A 318 32.65 27.81 -16.18
#